data_41b816f2f820b93a14a55bf153814e19
#
_entry.id   41b816f2f820b93a14a55bf153814e19
#
_cell.length_a   1.000
_cell.length_b   1.000
_cell.length_c   1.000
_cell.angle_alpha   90.00
_cell.angle_beta   90.00
_cell.angle_gamma   90.00
#
_symmetry.space_group_name_H-M   'P 1'
#
loop_
_entity.id
_entity.type
_entity.pdbx_description
1 polymer ?
#
loop_
_entity_poly.entity_id
_entity_poly.type
_entity_poly.pdbx_seq_one_letter_code
_entity_poly.pdbx_strand_id
1 'polypeptide(L)'
;MKKILFFAVAVLLSASTFAQSKATEDKTESKTLEFMSRGSSLIKKEFYDLESVKGVECKVLIVTDLLENKKIGCLRLETTYTGYSTSDTYIGTLDYDEIDDCIKSINYIRENILPSTPETYTETEYSTRDNIEVGAYYNEKKLSWTAYVYTKSYTSRSAEYFDASSLSSLVNAMTKAKNLIAEKIQ
;
A
#
# COMPACT_ATOMS: atom_id res chain seq x y z
N MET A 1 -18.31 14.85 -79.77
CA MET A 1 -18.95 15.27 -78.54
C MET A 1 -18.79 14.10 -77.56
N LYS A 2 -17.75 14.14 -76.71
CA LYS A 2 -17.45 13.09 -75.74
C LYS A 2 -17.85 13.58 -74.35
N LYS A 3 -18.85 12.94 -73.75
CA LYS A 3 -19.28 13.22 -72.39
C LYS A 3 -18.33 12.50 -71.43
N ILE A 4 -17.58 13.21 -70.63
CA ILE A 4 -16.73 12.71 -69.57
C ILE A 4 -17.59 12.62 -68.32
N LEU A 5 -17.79 11.41 -67.83
CA LEU A 5 -18.50 11.10 -66.60
C LEU A 5 -17.48 11.13 -65.46
N PHE A 6 -17.54 12.13 -64.55
CA PHE A 6 -16.74 12.16 -63.33
C PHE A 6 -17.39 11.27 -62.28
N PHE A 7 -16.72 10.18 -61.93
CA PHE A 7 -17.07 9.37 -60.78
C PHE A 7 -16.33 9.92 -59.55
N ALA A 8 -17.08 10.60 -58.69
CA ALA A 8 -16.55 10.99 -57.36
C ALA A 8 -16.64 9.82 -56.41
N VAL A 9 -15.50 9.21 -56.10
CA VAL A 9 -15.39 8.17 -55.04
C VAL A 9 -15.22 8.93 -53.72
N ALA A 10 -16.29 8.98 -52.91
CA ALA A 10 -16.24 9.45 -51.53
C ALA A 10 -15.67 8.32 -50.65
N VAL A 11 -14.41 8.44 -50.28
CA VAL A 11 -13.78 7.58 -49.28
C VAL A 11 -14.22 8.06 -47.90
N LEU A 12 -15.18 7.35 -47.30
CA LEU A 12 -15.56 7.49 -45.92
C LEU A 12 -14.46 6.88 -45.03
N LEU A 13 -13.56 7.72 -44.56
CA LEU A 13 -12.65 7.40 -43.48
C LEU A 13 -13.47 7.33 -42.17
N SER A 14 -13.93 6.12 -41.81
CA SER A 14 -14.43 5.85 -40.46
C SER A 14 -13.25 5.82 -39.51
N ALA A 15 -12.98 6.97 -38.87
CA ALA A 15 -12.10 7.04 -37.71
C ALA A 15 -12.80 6.33 -36.55
N SER A 16 -12.46 5.04 -36.36
CA SER A 16 -12.77 4.34 -35.12
C SER A 16 -11.93 4.97 -34.02
N THR A 17 -12.53 5.93 -33.32
CA THR A 17 -12.03 6.38 -32.02
C THR A 17 -12.14 5.20 -31.07
N PHE A 18 -11.02 4.49 -30.88
CA PHE A 18 -10.85 3.67 -29.70
C PHE A 18 -10.85 4.61 -28.49
N ALA A 19 -12.03 4.83 -27.92
CA ALA A 19 -12.13 5.30 -26.57
C ALA A 19 -11.51 4.20 -25.68
N GLN A 20 -10.22 4.36 -25.37
CA GLN A 20 -9.65 3.72 -24.21
C GLN A 20 -10.45 4.23 -23.01
N SER A 21 -11.46 3.47 -22.61
CA SER A 21 -11.99 3.56 -21.26
C SER A 21 -10.81 3.21 -20.36
N LYS A 22 -10.14 4.25 -19.85
CA LYS A 22 -9.30 4.12 -18.68
C LYS A 22 -10.25 3.52 -17.63
N ALA A 23 -10.14 2.21 -17.40
CA ALA A 23 -10.72 1.62 -16.22
C ALA A 23 -10.09 2.39 -15.06
N THR A 24 -10.82 3.32 -14.52
CA THR A 24 -10.57 3.82 -13.18
C THR A 24 -10.82 2.58 -12.33
N GLU A 25 -9.74 1.85 -12.01
CA GLU A 25 -9.78 1.01 -10.82
C GLU A 25 -10.25 1.97 -9.72
N ASP A 26 -11.43 1.71 -9.19
CA ASP A 26 -11.90 2.31 -7.95
C ASP A 26 -10.87 1.87 -6.89
N LYS A 27 -9.78 2.63 -6.76
CA LYS A 27 -8.87 2.50 -5.64
C LYS A 27 -9.71 2.87 -4.43
N THR A 28 -10.14 1.85 -3.73
CA THR A 28 -10.85 2.01 -2.47
C THR A 28 -9.90 2.73 -1.53
N GLU A 29 -10.18 4.00 -1.27
CA GLU A 29 -9.34 4.82 -0.37
C GLU A 29 -9.34 4.21 1.04
N SER A 30 -8.26 4.45 1.80
CA SER A 30 -8.19 4.06 3.20
C SER A 30 -9.38 4.66 3.96
N LYS A 31 -10.11 3.82 4.69
CA LYS A 31 -11.27 4.23 5.51
C LYS A 31 -10.88 5.25 6.57
N THR A 32 -9.68 5.12 7.13
CA THR A 32 -9.16 6.08 8.13
C THR A 32 -8.87 7.43 7.49
N LEU A 33 -8.27 7.46 6.28
CA LEU A 33 -8.02 8.70 5.56
C LEU A 33 -9.32 9.36 5.13
N GLU A 34 -10.28 8.59 4.61
CA GLU A 34 -11.62 9.07 4.28
C GLU A 34 -12.31 9.69 5.52
N PHE A 35 -12.28 8.98 6.66
CA PHE A 35 -12.84 9.48 7.91
C PHE A 35 -12.23 10.81 8.35
N MET A 36 -10.91 10.96 8.21
CA MET A 36 -10.19 12.19 8.57
C MET A 36 -10.44 13.35 7.61
N SER A 37 -10.79 13.08 6.36
CA SER A 37 -10.99 14.10 5.31
C SER A 37 -12.39 14.71 5.30
N ARG A 38 -13.32 14.22 6.14
CA ARG A 38 -14.69 14.72 6.22
C ARG A 38 -14.71 16.19 6.59
N GLY A 39 -15.40 16.99 5.77
CA GLY A 39 -15.66 18.39 6.11
C GLY A 39 -16.60 18.54 7.30
N SER A 40 -16.51 19.69 7.99
CA SER A 40 -17.41 20.05 9.12
C SER A 40 -17.35 19.10 10.33
N SER A 41 -16.23 18.41 10.54
CA SER A 41 -15.97 17.53 11.67
C SER A 41 -14.89 18.09 12.59
N LEU A 42 -14.99 17.82 13.89
CA LEU A 42 -13.95 18.12 14.87
C LEU A 42 -13.23 16.84 15.25
N ILE A 43 -12.02 16.66 14.71
CA ILE A 43 -11.26 15.41 14.79
C ILE A 43 -10.18 15.51 15.89
N LYS A 44 -10.21 14.54 16.84
CA LYS A 44 -9.10 14.27 17.75
C LYS A 44 -8.28 13.10 17.22
N LYS A 45 -6.94 13.21 17.22
CA LYS A 45 -6.00 12.15 16.83
C LYS A 45 -5.15 11.78 18.04
N GLU A 46 -5.08 10.49 18.33
CA GLU A 46 -4.27 9.92 19.41
C GLU A 46 -3.29 8.92 18.80
N PHE A 47 -2.00 9.11 19.08
CA PHE A 47 -0.93 8.27 18.55
C PHE A 47 -0.33 7.44 19.69
N TYR A 48 -0.19 6.15 19.46
CA TYR A 48 0.42 5.21 20.39
C TYR A 48 1.61 4.55 19.70
N ASP A 49 2.81 4.83 20.17
CA ASP A 49 4.03 4.26 19.60
C ASP A 49 4.11 2.76 19.90
N LEU A 50 4.53 2.00 18.90
CA LEU A 50 4.87 0.59 18.98
C LEU A 50 6.36 0.41 18.71
N GLU A 51 6.84 -0.82 18.84
CA GLU A 51 8.21 -1.19 18.50
C GLU A 51 8.46 -1.02 17.00
N SER A 52 9.54 -0.31 16.65
CA SER A 52 9.97 -0.16 15.25
C SER A 52 10.56 -1.46 14.71
N VAL A 53 10.34 -1.71 13.43
CA VAL A 53 10.85 -2.90 12.74
C VAL A 53 11.76 -2.48 11.60
N LYS A 54 13.08 -2.61 11.80
CA LYS A 54 14.08 -2.41 10.74
C LYS A 54 13.93 -1.09 9.96
N GLY A 55 13.81 0.04 10.66
CA GLY A 55 13.65 1.35 10.02
C GLY A 55 12.18 1.73 9.75
N VAL A 56 11.25 0.79 9.87
CA VAL A 56 9.81 1.07 9.80
C VAL A 56 9.30 1.42 11.20
N GLU A 57 8.92 2.67 11.44
CA GLU A 57 8.24 3.07 12.66
C GLU A 57 6.78 2.64 12.62
N CYS A 58 6.31 2.05 13.70
CA CYS A 58 4.94 1.54 13.82
C CYS A 58 4.20 2.34 14.90
N LYS A 59 3.03 2.88 14.57
CA LYS A 59 2.19 3.65 15.50
C LYS A 59 0.73 3.27 15.32
N VAL A 60 0.00 3.09 16.39
CA VAL A 60 -1.47 3.04 16.32
C VAL A 60 -1.99 4.47 16.29
N LEU A 61 -2.84 4.77 15.33
CA LEU A 61 -3.58 6.02 15.25
C LEU A 61 -5.06 5.75 15.54
N ILE A 62 -5.58 6.40 16.57
CA ILE A 62 -7.01 6.45 16.86
C ILE A 62 -7.54 7.83 16.50
N VAL A 63 -8.57 7.87 15.69
CA VAL A 63 -9.24 9.10 15.25
C VAL A 63 -10.65 9.11 15.81
N THR A 64 -11.00 10.19 16.52
CA THR A 64 -12.32 10.40 17.09
C THR A 64 -12.95 11.64 16.47
N ASP A 65 -14.14 11.51 15.91
CA ASP A 65 -15.01 12.64 15.64
C ASP A 65 -15.69 13.03 16.96
N LEU A 66 -15.35 14.20 17.49
CA LEU A 66 -15.84 14.67 18.78
C LEU A 66 -17.29 15.12 18.75
N LEU A 67 -17.85 15.44 17.57
CA LEU A 67 -19.22 15.86 17.40
C LEU A 67 -20.16 14.65 17.30
N GLU A 68 -19.74 13.61 16.58
CA GLU A 68 -20.52 12.39 16.40
C GLU A 68 -20.16 11.29 17.41
N ASN A 69 -19.10 11.46 18.20
CA ASN A 69 -18.54 10.47 19.11
C ASN A 69 -18.23 9.13 18.41
N LYS A 70 -17.79 9.19 17.17
CA LYS A 70 -17.38 8.02 16.38
C LYS A 70 -15.87 7.89 16.39
N LYS A 71 -15.39 6.65 16.49
CA LYS A 71 -13.96 6.34 16.47
C LYS A 71 -13.60 5.40 15.34
N ILE A 72 -12.40 5.57 14.79
CA ILE A 72 -11.76 4.64 13.88
C ILE A 72 -10.29 4.51 14.26
N GLY A 73 -9.67 3.37 13.96
CA GLY A 73 -8.25 3.16 14.23
C GLY A 73 -7.54 2.47 13.08
N CYS A 74 -6.25 2.75 12.95
CA CYS A 74 -5.37 2.11 11.98
C CYS A 74 -3.97 1.90 12.54
N LEU A 75 -3.20 1.03 11.90
CA LEU A 75 -1.75 0.99 12.04
C LEU A 75 -1.15 1.97 11.04
N ARG A 76 -0.40 2.94 11.53
CA ARG A 76 0.40 3.87 10.75
C ARG A 76 1.83 3.36 10.70
N LEU A 77 2.35 3.19 9.49
CA LEU A 77 3.74 2.85 9.22
C LEU A 77 4.46 4.08 8.65
N GLU A 78 5.64 4.37 9.18
CA GLU A 78 6.44 5.51 8.75
C GLU A 78 7.85 5.03 8.39
N THR A 79 8.36 5.51 7.26
CA THR A 79 9.76 5.33 6.85
C THR A 79 10.37 6.70 6.58
N THR A 80 11.66 6.86 6.87
CA THR A 80 12.35 8.14 6.70
C THR A 80 13.52 7.97 5.75
N TYR A 81 13.43 8.62 4.60
CA TYR A 81 14.55 8.74 3.66
C TYR A 81 15.42 9.93 4.05
N THR A 82 16.70 9.68 4.32
CA THR A 82 17.69 10.73 4.59
C THR A 82 18.64 10.84 3.40
N GLY A 83 18.50 11.91 2.63
CA GLY A 83 19.41 12.28 1.55
C GLY A 83 20.51 13.22 2.03
N TYR A 84 21.33 13.75 1.10
CA TYR A 84 22.46 14.61 1.43
C TYR A 84 22.04 15.93 2.12
N SER A 85 20.89 16.50 1.76
CA SER A 85 20.41 17.78 2.28
C SER A 85 18.94 17.79 2.66
N THR A 86 18.25 16.67 2.53
CA THR A 86 16.80 16.53 2.81
C THR A 86 16.52 15.27 3.61
N SER A 87 15.50 15.34 4.46
CA SER A 87 14.93 14.18 5.13
C SER A 87 13.43 14.20 4.89
N ASP A 88 12.93 13.15 4.23
CA ASP A 88 11.52 13.00 3.89
C ASP A 88 10.91 11.82 4.63
N THR A 89 9.79 12.01 5.31
CA THR A 89 9.06 10.93 5.96
C THR A 89 7.86 10.53 5.11
N TYR A 90 7.78 9.26 4.80
CA TYR A 90 6.69 8.64 4.07
C TYR A 90 5.79 7.87 5.04
N ILE A 91 4.48 8.05 4.91
CA ILE A 91 3.50 7.57 5.85
C ILE A 91 2.47 6.71 5.13
N GLY A 92 2.34 5.47 5.54
CA GLY A 92 1.31 4.56 5.08
C GLY A 92 0.32 4.22 6.18
N THR A 93 -0.94 4.02 5.80
CA THR A 93 -2.05 3.69 6.69
C THR A 93 -2.58 2.31 6.35
N LEU A 94 -2.46 1.37 7.30
CA LEU A 94 -3.08 0.06 7.22
C LEU A 94 -4.34 0.08 8.08
N ASP A 95 -5.51 0.07 7.44
CA ASP A 95 -6.79 0.13 8.13
C ASP A 95 -7.01 -1.12 9.00
N TYR A 96 -7.78 -0.96 10.08
CA TYR A 96 -8.03 -2.05 11.03
C TYR A 96 -8.55 -3.34 10.37
N ASP A 97 -9.40 -3.22 9.37
CA ASP A 97 -9.98 -4.34 8.64
C ASP A 97 -9.04 -5.00 7.62
N GLU A 98 -7.90 -4.40 7.31
CA GLU A 98 -6.86 -4.98 6.44
C GLU A 98 -5.77 -5.72 7.23
N ILE A 99 -5.64 -5.47 8.54
CA ILE A 99 -4.52 -6.00 9.34
C ILE A 99 -4.48 -7.54 9.31
N ASP A 100 -5.62 -8.21 9.41
CA ASP A 100 -5.66 -9.68 9.41
C ASP A 100 -5.22 -10.27 8.09
N ASP A 101 -5.66 -9.70 6.97
CA ASP A 101 -5.28 -10.18 5.65
C ASP A 101 -3.80 -9.92 5.36
N CYS A 102 -3.27 -8.78 5.83
CA CYS A 102 -1.84 -8.49 5.76
C CYS A 102 -1.03 -9.51 6.58
N ILE A 103 -1.40 -9.76 7.84
CA ILE A 103 -0.74 -10.78 8.70
C ILE A 103 -0.79 -12.15 8.04
N LYS A 104 -1.94 -12.58 7.54
CA LYS A 104 -2.13 -13.85 6.86
C LYS A 104 -1.22 -13.98 5.63
N SER A 105 -1.15 -12.92 4.82
CA SER A 105 -0.30 -12.88 3.62
C SER A 105 1.19 -12.97 3.97
N ILE A 106 1.65 -12.21 4.97
CA ILE A 106 3.03 -12.27 5.44
C ILE A 106 3.38 -13.66 5.99
N ASN A 107 2.48 -14.27 6.75
CA ASN A 107 2.70 -15.64 7.25
C ASN A 107 2.77 -16.65 6.11
N TYR A 108 1.91 -16.52 5.09
CA TYR A 108 1.99 -17.35 3.89
C TYR A 108 3.35 -17.22 3.18
N ILE A 109 3.83 -15.97 3.01
CA ILE A 109 5.16 -15.71 2.44
C ILE A 109 6.24 -16.43 3.25
N ARG A 110 6.23 -16.28 4.57
CA ARG A 110 7.23 -16.87 5.47
C ARG A 110 7.24 -18.40 5.45
N GLU A 111 6.06 -19.02 5.42
CA GLU A 111 5.90 -20.45 5.58
C GLU A 111 6.00 -21.22 4.26
N ASN A 112 5.58 -20.62 3.15
CA ASN A 112 5.44 -21.31 1.86
C ASN A 112 6.38 -20.77 0.77
N ILE A 113 6.74 -19.50 0.82
CA ILE A 113 7.53 -18.86 -0.25
C ILE A 113 9.01 -18.83 0.13
N LEU A 114 9.36 -18.30 1.29
CA LEU A 114 10.77 -18.13 1.71
C LEU A 114 11.56 -19.46 1.78
N PRO A 115 10.97 -20.63 2.08
CA PRO A 115 11.70 -21.89 2.02
C PRO A 115 12.06 -22.36 0.61
N SER A 116 11.47 -21.76 -0.44
CA SER A 116 11.73 -22.12 -1.83
C SER A 116 13.01 -21.45 -2.37
N THR A 117 13.60 -22.08 -3.39
CA THR A 117 14.73 -21.54 -4.14
C THR A 117 14.29 -21.39 -5.59
N PRO A 118 13.77 -20.23 -6.00
CA PRO A 118 13.37 -19.98 -7.37
C PRO A 118 14.56 -20.01 -8.34
N GLU A 119 14.32 -20.42 -9.59
CA GLU A 119 15.33 -20.43 -10.64
C GLU A 119 15.61 -19.04 -11.20
N THR A 120 14.67 -18.10 -11.04
CA THR A 120 14.74 -16.74 -11.56
C THR A 120 14.40 -15.73 -10.47
N TYR A 121 14.63 -14.44 -10.75
CA TYR A 121 14.09 -13.37 -9.91
C TYR A 121 12.59 -13.59 -9.68
N THR A 122 12.21 -13.64 -8.42
CA THR A 122 10.83 -13.86 -8.00
C THR A 122 10.47 -12.86 -6.92
N GLU A 123 9.31 -12.27 -7.02
CA GLU A 123 8.78 -11.31 -6.07
C GLU A 123 7.37 -11.72 -5.63
N THR A 124 7.04 -11.45 -4.39
CA THR A 124 5.72 -11.69 -3.82
C THR A 124 5.39 -10.55 -2.86
N GLU A 125 4.18 -10.03 -2.96
CA GLU A 125 3.77 -8.85 -2.21
C GLU A 125 2.31 -8.90 -1.79
N TYR A 126 1.99 -8.14 -0.75
CA TYR A 126 0.65 -7.76 -0.34
C TYR A 126 0.53 -6.25 -0.39
N SER A 127 -0.47 -5.74 -1.10
CA SER A 127 -0.74 -4.31 -1.23
C SER A 127 -2.01 -3.93 -0.49
N THR A 128 -2.00 -2.78 0.18
CA THR A 128 -3.13 -2.20 0.91
C THR A 128 -3.83 -1.10 0.10
N ARG A 129 -5.00 -0.66 0.58
CA ARG A 129 -5.74 0.46 0.01
C ARG A 129 -4.95 1.76 -0.03
N ASP A 130 -4.11 2.03 0.98
CA ASP A 130 -3.24 3.23 1.03
C ASP A 130 -1.86 3.03 0.38
N ASN A 131 -1.71 2.03 -0.50
CA ASN A 131 -0.48 1.74 -1.23
C ASN A 131 0.73 1.40 -0.32
N ILE A 132 0.49 0.81 0.84
CA ILE A 132 1.55 0.09 1.54
C ILE A 132 1.77 -1.22 0.80
N GLU A 133 3.01 -1.59 0.56
CA GLU A 133 3.39 -2.91 0.07
C GLU A 133 4.30 -3.59 1.07
N VAL A 134 4.01 -4.85 1.37
CA VAL A 134 4.85 -5.71 2.20
C VAL A 134 5.13 -6.98 1.42
N GLY A 135 6.40 -7.27 1.22
CA GLY A 135 6.75 -8.40 0.38
C GLY A 135 8.16 -8.94 0.61
N ALA A 136 8.54 -9.84 -0.28
CA ALA A 136 9.89 -10.35 -0.37
C ALA A 136 10.25 -10.64 -1.82
N TYR A 137 11.50 -10.45 -2.18
CA TYR A 137 12.03 -10.86 -3.47
C TYR A 137 13.24 -11.79 -3.32
N TYR A 138 13.36 -12.73 -4.25
CA TYR A 138 14.50 -13.61 -4.34
C TYR A 138 15.56 -13.03 -5.26
N ASN A 139 16.78 -12.90 -4.73
CA ASN A 139 17.93 -12.47 -5.51
C ASN A 139 18.72 -13.71 -5.98
N GLU A 140 18.63 -14.02 -7.26
CA GLU A 140 19.28 -15.18 -7.88
C GLU A 140 20.82 -15.16 -7.77
N LYS A 141 21.42 -13.95 -7.72
CA LYS A 141 22.89 -13.79 -7.57
C LYS A 141 23.36 -14.04 -6.15
N LYS A 142 22.52 -13.69 -5.16
CA LYS A 142 22.81 -13.89 -3.74
C LYS A 142 22.24 -15.19 -3.20
N LEU A 143 21.38 -15.85 -3.98
CA LEU A 143 20.64 -17.07 -3.59
C LEU A 143 19.88 -16.87 -2.26
N SER A 144 19.28 -15.72 -2.08
CA SER A 144 18.61 -15.35 -0.82
C SER A 144 17.39 -14.47 -1.04
N TRP A 145 16.45 -14.59 -0.11
CA TRP A 145 15.28 -13.72 -0.02
C TRP A 145 15.61 -12.45 0.77
N THR A 146 15.12 -11.32 0.28
CA THR A 146 15.14 -10.04 0.98
C THR A 146 13.69 -9.58 1.15
N ALA A 147 13.30 -9.24 2.38
CA ALA A 147 11.99 -8.65 2.66
C ALA A 147 12.02 -7.14 2.49
N TYR A 148 10.87 -6.56 2.25
CA TYR A 148 10.71 -5.11 2.15
C TYR A 148 9.35 -4.62 2.65
N VAL A 149 9.32 -3.36 3.02
CA VAL A 149 8.11 -2.57 3.24
C VAL A 149 8.25 -1.28 2.44
N TYR A 150 7.26 -0.99 1.60
CA TYR A 150 7.02 0.35 1.06
C TYR A 150 5.87 0.97 1.83
N THR A 151 6.08 2.12 2.45
CA THR A 151 4.96 2.88 3.04
C THR A 151 4.17 3.64 1.99
N LYS A 152 4.76 3.84 0.78
CA LYS A 152 4.11 4.35 -0.42
C LYS A 152 4.71 3.70 -1.67
N SER A 153 4.01 2.75 -2.28
CA SER A 153 4.52 1.93 -3.39
C SER A 153 4.94 2.71 -4.63
N TYR A 154 4.42 3.92 -4.81
CA TYR A 154 4.76 4.77 -5.95
C TYR A 154 6.14 5.47 -5.84
N THR A 155 6.90 5.29 -4.76
CA THR A 155 8.24 5.86 -4.58
C THR A 155 9.19 4.93 -3.85
N SER A 156 10.35 4.68 -4.46
CA SER A 156 11.40 3.86 -3.85
C SER A 156 12.05 4.48 -2.60
N ARG A 157 11.85 5.79 -2.35
CA ARG A 157 12.34 6.45 -1.15
C ARG A 157 11.57 6.05 0.12
N SER A 158 10.39 5.46 -0.03
CA SER A 158 9.58 4.97 1.08
C SER A 158 9.90 3.53 1.47
N ALA A 159 10.88 2.91 0.82
CA ALA A 159 11.21 1.51 1.00
C ALA A 159 12.21 1.30 2.14
N GLU A 160 11.93 0.29 2.96
CA GLU A 160 12.90 -0.33 3.86
C GLU A 160 13.10 -1.79 3.46
N TYR A 161 14.38 -2.18 3.31
CA TYR A 161 14.79 -3.53 2.95
C TYR A 161 15.50 -4.19 4.10
N PHE A 162 15.14 -5.44 4.40
CA PHE A 162 15.71 -6.15 5.54
C PHE A 162 15.74 -7.66 5.31
N ASP A 163 16.42 -8.37 6.20
CA ASP A 163 16.44 -9.81 6.20
C ASP A 163 15.04 -10.40 6.36
N ALA A 164 14.68 -11.38 5.52
CA ALA A 164 13.34 -11.95 5.47
C ALA A 164 12.89 -12.57 6.83
N SER A 165 13.82 -12.96 7.70
CA SER A 165 13.51 -13.42 9.05
C SER A 165 12.81 -12.36 9.91
N SER A 166 13.03 -11.09 9.61
CA SER A 166 12.43 -9.94 10.32
C SER A 166 10.95 -9.73 10.02
N LEU A 167 10.37 -10.41 9.03
CA LEU A 167 8.91 -10.40 8.78
C LEU A 167 8.12 -10.87 10.01
N SER A 168 8.70 -11.73 10.85
CA SER A 168 8.08 -12.14 12.11
C SER A 168 7.88 -10.97 13.09
N SER A 169 8.84 -10.05 13.15
CA SER A 169 8.74 -8.85 13.99
C SER A 169 7.63 -7.92 13.48
N LEU A 170 7.47 -7.80 12.15
CA LEU A 170 6.41 -7.01 11.55
C LEU A 170 5.01 -7.59 11.88
N VAL A 171 4.84 -8.93 11.77
CA VAL A 171 3.62 -9.63 12.19
C VAL A 171 3.30 -9.35 13.67
N ASN A 172 4.31 -9.39 14.53
CA ASN A 172 4.13 -9.10 15.96
C ASN A 172 3.68 -7.66 16.21
N ALA A 173 4.28 -6.68 15.51
CA ALA A 173 3.87 -5.28 15.60
C ALA A 173 2.42 -5.08 15.12
N MET A 174 2.04 -5.70 13.99
CA MET A 174 0.67 -5.67 13.46
C MET A 174 -0.34 -6.30 14.43
N THR A 175 0.01 -7.43 15.05
CA THR A 175 -0.85 -8.09 16.03
C THR A 175 -1.05 -7.22 17.27
N LYS A 176 0.02 -6.58 17.78
CA LYS A 176 -0.07 -5.62 18.90
C LYS A 176 -0.95 -4.43 18.51
N ALA A 177 -0.76 -3.89 17.29
CA ALA A 177 -1.57 -2.79 16.78
C ALA A 177 -3.05 -3.14 16.75
N LYS A 178 -3.39 -4.30 16.18
CA LYS A 178 -4.78 -4.77 16.09
C LYS A 178 -5.45 -4.84 17.47
N ASN A 179 -4.77 -5.45 18.44
CA ASN A 179 -5.31 -5.57 19.79
C ASN A 179 -5.52 -4.21 20.45
N LEU A 180 -4.55 -3.30 20.31
CA LEU A 180 -4.66 -1.95 20.87
C LEU A 180 -5.76 -1.14 20.19
N ILE A 181 -5.92 -1.23 18.86
CA ILE A 181 -7.03 -0.58 18.15
C ILE A 181 -8.36 -1.10 18.68
N ALA A 182 -8.53 -2.42 18.77
CA ALA A 182 -9.77 -3.04 19.27
C ALA A 182 -10.13 -2.56 20.69
N GLU A 183 -9.13 -2.37 21.56
CA GLU A 183 -9.32 -1.81 22.91
C GLU A 183 -9.80 -0.35 22.88
N LYS A 184 -9.24 0.47 21.99
CA LYS A 184 -9.43 1.93 22.00
C LYS A 184 -10.67 2.42 21.23
N ILE A 185 -11.18 1.63 20.27
CA ILE A 185 -12.36 2.01 19.48
C ILE A 185 -13.70 1.54 20.09
N GLN A 186 -13.65 0.78 21.18
CA GLN A 186 -14.84 0.34 21.95
C GLN A 186 -15.56 1.52 22.65
#